data_2113817b6fb6b8fcd7b4b0af84384a3b
#
_entry.id   2113817b6fb6b8fcd7b4b0af84384a3b
#
_cell.length_a   1.000
_cell.length_b   1.000
_cell.length_c   1.000
_cell.angle_alpha   90.00
_cell.angle_beta   90.00
_cell.angle_gamma   90.00
#
_symmetry.space_group_name_H-M   'P 1'
#
loop_
_entity.id
_entity.type
_entity.pdbx_description
1 polymer ?
#
loop_
_entity_poly.entity_id
_entity_poly.type
_entity_poly.pdbx_seq_one_letter_code
_entity_poly.pdbx_strand_id
1 'polypeptide(L)'
;MEFNNGVLFSDTYQKKLKSQFYYADKDPQYGARLFFENSGGSLRLKKAVEAKAAVEEFPDCPERARGRGFDLADYVKDGTKEILEVIFGAKSGALVTELTASQTMFHAVGTIMEGVDWG
;
A
#
# COMPACT_ATOMS: atom_id res chain seq x y z
N MET A 1 13.91 -11.18 -22.40
CA MET A 1 13.41 -9.79 -22.41
C MET A 1 14.30 -9.05 -23.37
N GLU A 2 13.83 -8.71 -24.56
CA GLU A 2 14.55 -7.79 -25.43
C GLU A 2 14.29 -6.37 -24.90
N PHE A 3 15.35 -5.75 -24.43
CA PHE A 3 15.31 -4.34 -24.02
C PHE A 3 15.25 -3.49 -25.30
N ASN A 4 14.14 -2.83 -25.53
CA ASN A 4 13.87 -1.94 -26.64
C ASN A 4 14.89 -0.78 -26.62
N ASN A 5 16.06 -0.95 -27.24
CA ASN A 5 17.18 0.02 -27.30
C ASN A 5 17.59 0.61 -25.92
N GLY A 6 17.57 -0.17 -24.85
CA GLY A 6 17.88 0.30 -23.51
C GLY A 6 16.74 1.05 -22.80
N VAL A 7 15.60 1.20 -23.44
CA VAL A 7 14.41 1.83 -22.83
C VAL A 7 13.54 0.76 -22.18
N LEU A 8 13.46 0.77 -20.86
CA LEU A 8 12.68 -0.20 -20.09
C LEU A 8 11.17 -0.09 -20.36
N PHE A 9 10.67 1.12 -20.56
CA PHE A 9 9.25 1.42 -20.80
C PHE A 9 9.08 2.42 -21.94
N SER A 10 8.05 2.27 -22.77
CA SER A 10 7.69 3.27 -23.77
C SER A 10 7.25 4.59 -23.10
N ASP A 11 7.43 5.70 -23.79
CA ASP A 11 7.00 7.04 -23.32
C ASP A 11 5.52 7.09 -22.96
N THR A 12 4.69 6.42 -23.75
CA THR A 12 3.24 6.32 -23.49
C THR A 12 2.95 5.61 -22.18
N TYR A 13 3.66 4.50 -21.92
CA TYR A 13 3.51 3.77 -20.67
C TYR A 13 4.03 4.56 -19.47
N GLN A 14 5.18 5.22 -19.62
CA GLN A 14 5.72 6.09 -18.56
C GLN A 14 4.75 7.23 -18.20
N LYS A 15 4.19 7.90 -19.21
CA LYS A 15 3.16 8.95 -18.98
C LYS A 15 1.94 8.41 -18.27
N LYS A 16 1.44 7.23 -18.69
CA LYS A 16 0.31 6.57 -18.04
C LYS A 16 0.63 6.21 -16.58
N LEU A 17 1.81 5.66 -16.31
CA LEU A 17 2.24 5.31 -14.96
C LEU A 17 2.35 6.54 -14.07
N LYS A 18 3.06 7.58 -14.52
CA LYS A 18 3.24 8.83 -13.78
C LYS A 18 1.93 9.54 -13.48
N SER A 19 0.95 9.46 -14.38
CA SER A 19 -0.37 10.07 -14.18
C SER A 19 -1.16 9.47 -13.00
N GLN A 20 -0.80 8.28 -12.55
CA GLN A 20 -1.43 7.63 -11.39
C GLN A 20 -0.96 8.21 -10.04
N PHE A 21 0.13 8.95 -10.04
CA PHE A 21 0.73 9.49 -8.82
C PHE A 21 0.59 11.01 -8.73
N TYR A 22 0.53 11.52 -7.52
CA TYR A 22 0.63 12.96 -7.27
C TYR A 22 2.08 13.41 -7.43
N TYR A 23 2.27 14.50 -8.14
CA TYR A 23 3.54 15.23 -8.24
C TYR A 23 4.74 14.39 -8.68
N ALA A 24 4.54 13.45 -9.60
CA ALA A 24 5.62 12.59 -10.08
C ALA A 24 6.77 13.37 -10.74
N ASP A 25 6.44 14.34 -11.60
CA ASP A 25 7.42 15.14 -12.37
C ASP A 25 7.44 16.62 -11.99
N LYS A 26 6.48 17.08 -11.23
CA LYS A 26 6.33 18.50 -10.92
C LYS A 26 5.82 18.72 -9.51
N ASP A 27 6.57 19.49 -8.74
CA ASP A 27 6.12 20.04 -7.47
C ASP A 27 5.28 21.30 -7.72
N PRO A 28 4.15 21.49 -7.01
CA PRO A 28 3.30 22.65 -7.20
C PRO A 28 3.99 23.98 -6.81
N GLN A 29 4.94 23.94 -5.89
CA GLN A 29 5.63 25.10 -5.35
C GLN A 29 7.01 25.31 -6.00
N TYR A 30 7.76 24.21 -6.21
CA TYR A 30 9.18 24.29 -6.63
C TYR A 30 9.40 23.94 -8.12
N GLY A 31 8.36 23.58 -8.87
CA GLY A 31 8.46 23.33 -10.30
C GLY A 31 8.88 21.91 -10.66
N ALA A 32 9.81 21.76 -11.64
CA ALA A 32 10.24 20.44 -12.11
C ALA A 32 10.87 19.62 -10.98
N ARG A 33 10.51 18.33 -10.91
CA ARG A 33 10.93 17.43 -9.86
C ARG A 33 11.51 16.15 -10.42
N LEU A 34 12.69 15.75 -9.91
CA LEU A 34 13.24 14.42 -10.07
C LEU A 34 13.22 13.72 -8.70
N PHE A 35 12.52 12.60 -8.62
CA PHE A 35 12.34 11.88 -7.37
C PHE A 35 13.00 10.52 -7.45
N PHE A 36 14.10 10.33 -6.73
CA PHE A 36 14.85 9.08 -6.62
C PHE A 36 14.93 8.56 -5.18
N GLU A 37 14.44 9.33 -4.22
CA GLU A 37 14.54 9.03 -2.80
C GLU A 37 13.22 8.45 -2.27
N ASN A 38 13.19 7.13 -2.04
CA ASN A 38 12.03 6.45 -1.47
C ASN A 38 12.19 6.11 0.02
N SER A 39 13.37 6.29 0.61
CA SER A 39 13.60 5.97 2.02
C SER A 39 12.88 6.93 2.96
N GLY A 40 12.76 8.20 2.59
CA GLY A 40 12.00 9.21 3.32
C GLY A 40 10.51 9.28 3.00
N GLY A 41 10.05 8.47 2.05
CA GLY A 41 8.65 8.41 1.63
C GLY A 41 8.51 8.13 0.13
N SER A 42 7.42 7.50 -0.25
CA SER A 42 7.11 7.16 -1.63
C SER A 42 6.16 8.17 -2.28
N LEU A 43 6.11 8.16 -3.61
CA LEU A 43 5.07 8.88 -4.35
C LEU A 43 3.68 8.36 -3.96
N ARG A 44 2.74 9.27 -3.78
CA ARG A 44 1.38 8.94 -3.37
C ARG A 44 0.53 8.55 -4.56
N LEU A 45 0.02 7.33 -4.57
CA LEU A 45 -0.93 6.85 -5.57
C LEU A 45 -2.28 7.57 -5.38
N LYS A 46 -2.80 8.19 -6.45
CA LYS A 46 -4.06 8.96 -6.39
C LYS A 46 -5.22 8.13 -5.88
N LYS A 47 -5.41 6.92 -6.42
CA LYS A 47 -6.48 6.01 -5.98
C LYS A 47 -6.40 5.63 -4.51
N ALA A 48 -5.20 5.50 -3.94
CA ALA A 48 -5.06 5.20 -2.52
C ALA A 48 -5.46 6.40 -1.64
N VAL A 49 -5.13 7.62 -2.07
CA VAL A 49 -5.56 8.84 -1.37
C VAL A 49 -7.08 9.02 -1.46
N GLU A 50 -7.67 8.81 -2.64
CA GLU A 50 -9.11 8.88 -2.86
C GLU A 50 -9.86 7.82 -2.03
N ALA A 51 -9.38 6.58 -2.01
CA ALA A 51 -9.97 5.51 -1.21
C ALA A 51 -9.91 5.82 0.29
N LYS A 52 -8.78 6.36 0.77
CA LYS A 52 -8.67 6.80 2.17
C LYS A 52 -9.67 7.91 2.49
N ALA A 53 -9.76 8.93 1.64
CA ALA A 53 -10.71 10.02 1.84
C ALA A 53 -12.16 9.52 1.88
N ALA A 54 -12.52 8.59 1.00
CA ALA A 54 -13.85 8.00 0.98
C ALA A 54 -14.19 7.24 2.27
N VAL A 55 -13.21 6.57 2.89
CA VAL A 55 -13.41 5.89 4.18
C VAL A 55 -13.57 6.89 5.33
N GLU A 56 -12.83 7.99 5.31
CA GLU A 56 -12.94 9.05 6.34
C GLU A 56 -14.30 9.77 6.32
N GLU A 57 -15.03 9.70 5.21
CA GLU A 57 -16.39 10.25 5.08
C GLU A 57 -17.48 9.31 5.63
N PHE A 58 -17.12 8.08 5.99
CA PHE A 58 -18.10 7.13 6.54
C PHE A 58 -18.44 7.54 7.98
N PRO A 59 -19.73 7.47 8.36
CA PRO A 59 -20.13 7.66 9.74
C PRO A 59 -19.52 6.56 10.62
N ASP A 60 -19.14 6.94 11.83
CA ASP A 60 -18.66 6.01 12.84
C ASP A 60 -19.69 4.91 13.08
N CYS A 61 -19.25 3.67 13.00
CA CYS A 61 -20.09 2.52 13.28
C CYS A 61 -19.23 1.41 13.92
N PRO A 62 -19.75 0.75 14.95
CA PRO A 62 -19.04 -0.35 15.60
C PRO A 62 -18.87 -1.52 14.63
N GLU A 63 -17.69 -2.11 14.58
CA GLU A 63 -17.39 -3.28 13.73
C GLU A 63 -18.32 -4.46 13.96
N ARG A 64 -18.92 -4.53 15.15
CA ARG A 64 -19.83 -5.63 15.57
C ARG A 64 -21.29 -5.38 15.20
N ALA A 65 -21.63 -4.20 14.72
CA ALA A 65 -22.98 -3.87 14.29
C ALA A 65 -23.18 -4.28 12.83
N ARG A 66 -24.34 -4.81 12.49
CA ARG A 66 -24.73 -5.00 11.10
C ARG A 66 -24.78 -3.63 10.41
N GLY A 67 -24.24 -3.55 9.20
CA GLY A 67 -24.21 -2.34 8.42
C GLY A 67 -22.81 -1.95 7.96
N ARG A 68 -22.55 -0.67 7.76
CA ARG A 68 -21.32 -0.18 7.13
C ARG A 68 -20.01 -0.58 7.81
N GLY A 69 -19.97 -0.69 9.14
CA GLY A 69 -18.79 -1.16 9.85
C GLY A 69 -18.44 -2.59 9.53
N PHE A 70 -19.46 -3.44 9.39
CA PHE A 70 -19.30 -4.83 8.98
C PHE A 70 -18.84 -4.92 7.53
N ASP A 71 -19.47 -4.15 6.63
CA ASP A 71 -19.10 -4.10 5.21
C ASP A 71 -17.66 -3.61 5.02
N LEU A 72 -17.21 -2.63 5.79
CA LEU A 72 -15.84 -2.14 5.77
C LEU A 72 -14.85 -3.20 6.26
N ALA A 73 -15.17 -3.93 7.33
CA ALA A 73 -14.33 -5.00 7.84
C ALA A 73 -14.16 -6.13 6.80
N ASP A 74 -15.23 -6.51 6.13
CA ASP A 74 -15.18 -7.50 5.05
C ASP A 74 -14.37 -6.97 3.85
N TYR A 75 -14.56 -5.73 3.47
CA TYR A 75 -13.77 -5.09 2.39
C TYR A 75 -12.26 -5.10 2.70
N VAL A 76 -11.88 -4.78 3.93
CA VAL A 76 -10.46 -4.83 4.37
C VAL A 76 -9.93 -6.27 4.34
N LYS A 77 -10.72 -7.23 4.80
CA LYS A 77 -10.36 -8.64 4.80
C LYS A 77 -10.15 -9.19 3.38
N ASP A 78 -11.05 -8.87 2.47
CA ASP A 78 -10.95 -9.29 1.07
C ASP A 78 -9.76 -8.61 0.37
N GLY A 79 -9.54 -7.33 0.61
CA GLY A 79 -8.37 -6.61 0.13
C GLY A 79 -7.05 -7.18 0.65
N THR A 80 -7.00 -7.59 1.91
CA THR A 80 -5.85 -8.27 2.50
C THR A 80 -5.53 -9.58 1.79
N LYS A 81 -6.56 -10.37 1.50
CA LYS A 81 -6.41 -11.63 0.76
C LYS A 81 -5.91 -11.37 -0.67
N GLU A 82 -6.47 -10.38 -1.36
CA GLU A 82 -6.06 -10.00 -2.71
C GLU A 82 -4.58 -9.55 -2.75
N ILE A 83 -4.13 -8.76 -1.76
CA ILE A 83 -2.73 -8.36 -1.64
C ILE A 83 -1.81 -9.58 -1.48
N LEU A 84 -2.16 -10.53 -0.62
CA LEU A 84 -1.38 -11.75 -0.43
C LEU A 84 -1.27 -12.54 -1.74
N GLU A 85 -2.38 -12.76 -2.43
CA GLU A 85 -2.42 -13.57 -3.64
C GLU A 85 -1.76 -12.87 -4.84
N VAL A 86 -2.09 -11.60 -5.10
CA VAL A 86 -1.68 -10.87 -6.31
C VAL A 86 -0.28 -10.26 -6.19
N ILE A 87 0.02 -9.62 -5.06
CA ILE A 87 1.30 -8.91 -4.89
C ILE A 87 2.40 -9.88 -4.44
N PHE A 88 2.10 -10.75 -3.48
CA PHE A 88 3.09 -11.65 -2.90
C PHE A 88 3.05 -13.07 -3.47
N GLY A 89 2.03 -13.43 -4.27
CA GLY A 89 1.87 -14.77 -4.84
C GLY A 89 1.70 -15.84 -3.75
N ALA A 90 1.28 -15.46 -2.56
CA ALA A 90 1.12 -16.35 -1.42
C ALA A 90 -0.22 -17.09 -1.51
N LYS A 91 -0.18 -18.42 -1.31
CA LYS A 91 -1.39 -19.26 -1.29
C LYS A 91 -2.02 -19.36 0.11
N SER A 92 -1.27 -18.97 1.12
CA SER A 92 -1.67 -19.01 2.54
C SER A 92 -0.81 -18.05 3.34
N GLY A 93 -1.21 -17.75 4.56
CA GLY A 93 -0.51 -16.86 5.46
C GLY A 93 -1.40 -15.76 6.01
N ALA A 94 -0.80 -14.82 6.71
CA ALA A 94 -1.45 -13.64 7.23
C ALA A 94 -0.71 -12.39 6.76
N LEU A 95 -1.45 -11.33 6.46
CA LEU A 95 -0.91 -10.01 6.22
C LEU A 95 -1.09 -9.18 7.49
N VAL A 96 0.01 -8.73 8.04
CA VAL A 96 0.03 -7.81 9.18
C VAL A 96 0.41 -6.43 8.66
N THR A 97 -0.42 -5.45 8.94
CA THR A 97 -0.22 -4.06 8.51
C THR A 97 0.00 -3.17 9.72
N GLU A 98 1.00 -2.30 9.63
CA GLU A 98 1.34 -1.32 10.66
C GLU A 98 1.63 0.03 10.01
N LEU A 99 1.72 1.08 10.83
CA LEU A 99 2.00 2.42 10.34
C LEU A 99 3.43 2.57 9.78
N THR A 100 4.38 1.78 10.28
CA THR A 100 5.77 1.81 9.83
C THR A 100 6.36 0.40 9.74
N ALA A 101 7.36 0.22 8.87
CA ALA A 101 8.11 -1.03 8.78
C ALA A 101 8.77 -1.42 10.11
N SER A 102 9.24 -0.45 10.90
CA SER A 102 9.81 -0.70 12.23
C SER A 102 8.79 -1.33 13.18
N GLN A 103 7.56 -0.81 13.22
CA GLN A 103 6.49 -1.40 14.04
C GLN A 103 6.17 -2.83 13.59
N THR A 104 6.07 -3.07 12.28
CA THR A 104 5.85 -4.41 11.74
C THR A 104 6.96 -5.38 12.19
N MET A 105 8.21 -4.95 12.12
CA MET A 105 9.35 -5.77 12.54
C MET A 105 9.33 -6.06 14.03
N PHE A 106 9.07 -5.06 14.88
CA PHE A 106 8.96 -5.28 16.33
C PHE A 106 7.82 -6.23 16.68
N HIS A 107 6.68 -6.09 16.02
CA HIS A 107 5.52 -6.97 16.21
C HIS A 107 5.84 -8.41 15.79
N ALA A 108 6.41 -8.59 14.60
CA ALA A 108 6.79 -9.91 14.11
C ALA A 108 7.82 -10.61 15.00
N VAL A 109 8.87 -9.90 15.40
CA VAL A 109 9.89 -10.44 16.30
C VAL A 109 9.31 -10.76 17.67
N GLY A 110 8.50 -9.86 18.24
CA GLY A 110 7.83 -10.09 19.52
C GLY A 110 6.96 -11.35 19.52
N THR A 111 6.13 -11.51 18.48
CA THR A 111 5.27 -12.68 18.32
C THR A 111 6.09 -13.99 18.20
N ILE A 112 7.20 -13.96 17.45
CA ILE A 112 8.08 -15.12 17.33
C ILE A 112 8.72 -15.45 18.70
N MET A 113 9.20 -14.44 19.40
CA MET A 113 9.84 -14.60 20.71
C MET A 113 8.88 -15.16 21.77
N GLU A 114 7.63 -14.72 21.77
CA GLU A 114 6.58 -15.23 22.67
C GLU A 114 6.16 -16.67 22.33
N GLY A 115 6.25 -17.06 21.06
CA GLY A 115 5.88 -18.39 20.59
C GLY A 115 6.97 -19.46 20.72
N VAL A 116 8.20 -19.08 21.07
CA VAL A 116 9.33 -20.02 21.23
C VAL A 116 9.47 -20.40 22.69
N ASP A 117 9.42 -21.71 22.98
CA ASP A 117 9.80 -22.24 24.28
C ASP A 117 11.34 -22.23 24.38
N TRP A 118 11.88 -21.37 25.21
CA TRP A 118 13.33 -21.22 25.41
C TRP A 118 13.95 -22.23 26.37
N GLY A 119 13.20 -23.24 26.84
CA GLY A 119 13.67 -24.35 27.65
C GLY A 119 13.88 -23.99 29.12
#